data_4ecf3acf98ecd4847bc65314c16a3897
#
_entry.id   4ecf3acf98ecd4847bc65314c16a3897
#
_cell.length_a   1.000
_cell.length_b   1.000
_cell.length_c   1.000
_cell.angle_alpha   90.00
_cell.angle_beta   90.00
_cell.angle_gamma   90.00
#
_symmetry.space_group_name_H-M   'P 1'
#
loop_
_entity.id
_entity.type
_entity.pdbx_description
1 polymer ?
#
loop_
_entity_poly.entity_id
_entity_poly.type
_entity_poly.pdbx_seq_one_letter_code
_entity_poly.pdbx_strand_id
1 'polypeptide(L)'
;MEGKIQKKIAYLMLTVFFISVLSGCERKHEAYVSASTTIRDNTPVCLVPEASGTVVYGNELVSVDASNTGEGYVMIAYHGTNEKVKMQLTGPDYMTYTYDLYGNDYEAFPLSVGDGTYSIGVYENVADSQYATVFAQDIEIEITNAMGAFLYPNQYVNFNSSSRVVEEAKILVAPAHDDLEAINYVYNYIVENFTYDYDKAENVQSGYIPDVDEIFEIKTGICLDYAAVMASMLRSQQIPTKLEVGYAGEAYHAWISTYVNDIGWINGIIQFDGVNWSLMDPTFAANAGLKQLKSFIGDGSNYVTKYNY
;
A
#
# COMPACT_ATOMS: atom_id res chain seq x y z
N MET A 1 -14.04 -68.50 38.66
CA MET A 1 -14.97 -67.98 37.61
C MET A 1 -14.98 -66.46 37.50
N GLU A 2 -14.58 -65.68 38.49
CA GLU A 2 -14.58 -64.23 38.51
C GLU A 2 -13.52 -63.54 37.59
N GLY A 3 -12.36 -64.17 37.45
CA GLY A 3 -11.28 -63.57 36.65
C GLY A 3 -11.50 -63.52 35.11
N LYS A 4 -12.44 -64.30 34.57
CA LYS A 4 -12.77 -64.32 33.14
C LYS A 4 -13.84 -63.27 32.76
N ILE A 5 -14.68 -62.90 33.71
CA ILE A 5 -15.72 -61.85 33.48
C ILE A 5 -15.13 -60.47 33.53
N GLN A 6 -14.20 -60.20 34.43
CA GLN A 6 -13.51 -58.90 34.50
C GLN A 6 -12.68 -58.58 33.25
N LYS A 7 -12.02 -59.60 32.64
CA LYS A 7 -11.28 -59.40 31.39
C LYS A 7 -12.18 -59.13 30.19
N LYS A 8 -13.41 -59.67 30.14
CA LYS A 8 -14.36 -59.33 29.05
C LYS A 8 -14.97 -57.99 29.21
N ILE A 9 -15.21 -57.49 30.41
CA ILE A 9 -15.71 -56.12 30.65
C ILE A 9 -14.62 -55.04 30.31
N ALA A 10 -13.35 -55.35 30.66
CA ALA A 10 -12.24 -54.47 30.31
C ALA A 10 -12.02 -54.34 28.77
N TYR A 11 -12.20 -55.44 28.04
CA TYR A 11 -12.12 -55.40 26.56
C TYR A 11 -13.32 -54.69 25.92
N LEU A 12 -14.51 -54.78 26.52
CA LEU A 12 -15.70 -54.07 26.00
C LEU A 12 -15.62 -52.58 26.27
N MET A 13 -15.07 -52.14 27.41
CA MET A 13 -14.83 -50.72 27.69
C MET A 13 -13.72 -50.13 26.82
N LEU A 14 -12.70 -50.91 26.48
CA LEU A 14 -11.60 -50.42 25.61
C LEU A 14 -12.04 -50.25 24.15
N THR A 15 -12.95 -51.10 23.66
CA THR A 15 -13.50 -50.99 22.31
C THR A 15 -14.52 -49.86 22.18
N VAL A 16 -15.27 -49.52 23.22
CA VAL A 16 -16.19 -48.36 23.21
C VAL A 16 -15.41 -47.03 23.29
N PHE A 17 -14.27 -47.01 24.00
CA PHE A 17 -13.43 -45.81 24.08
C PHE A 17 -12.67 -45.54 22.78
N PHE A 18 -12.35 -46.58 21.98
CA PHE A 18 -11.68 -46.39 20.68
C PHE A 18 -12.63 -45.96 19.54
N ILE A 19 -13.93 -46.22 19.67
CA ILE A 19 -14.94 -45.80 18.68
C ILE A 19 -15.39 -44.35 18.90
N SER A 20 -15.27 -43.82 20.13
CA SER A 20 -15.62 -42.41 20.43
C SER A 20 -14.51 -41.38 20.07
N VAL A 21 -13.30 -41.83 19.75
CA VAL A 21 -12.19 -40.95 19.33
C VAL A 21 -12.12 -40.76 17.79
N LEU A 22 -12.89 -41.57 17.03
CA LEU A 22 -12.98 -41.46 15.58
C LEU A 22 -14.16 -40.60 15.07
N SER A 23 -14.95 -40.00 15.98
CA SER A 23 -15.84 -38.89 15.65
C SER A 23 -15.02 -37.59 15.69
N GLY A 24 -13.94 -37.56 14.91
CA GLY A 24 -13.21 -36.35 14.63
C GLY A 24 -14.18 -35.37 13.96
N CYS A 25 -14.31 -34.17 14.51
CA CYS A 25 -14.91 -33.05 13.83
C CYS A 25 -14.40 -33.01 12.40
N GLU A 26 -15.20 -33.46 11.44
CA GLU A 26 -15.13 -32.90 10.11
C GLU A 26 -15.42 -31.40 10.25
N ARG A 27 -14.37 -30.58 10.43
CA ARG A 27 -14.44 -29.21 10.08
C ARG A 27 -14.74 -29.22 8.58
N LYS A 28 -16.00 -28.95 8.24
CA LYS A 28 -16.35 -28.54 6.90
C LYS A 28 -15.47 -27.32 6.64
N HIS A 29 -14.42 -27.49 5.85
CA HIS A 29 -13.82 -26.40 5.13
C HIS A 29 -14.93 -25.91 4.19
N GLU A 30 -15.65 -24.88 4.62
CA GLU A 30 -16.39 -24.07 3.67
C GLU A 30 -15.32 -23.42 2.80
N ALA A 31 -15.11 -23.99 1.63
CA ALA A 31 -14.39 -23.32 0.58
C ALA A 31 -15.11 -21.98 0.41
N TYR A 32 -14.39 -20.88 0.58
CA TYR A 32 -14.88 -19.56 0.24
C TYR A 32 -15.13 -19.56 -1.26
N VAL A 33 -16.36 -19.88 -1.65
CA VAL A 33 -16.81 -19.72 -3.03
C VAL A 33 -17.08 -18.24 -3.18
N SER A 34 -16.16 -17.54 -3.83
CA SER A 34 -16.41 -16.20 -4.31
C SER A 34 -17.73 -16.20 -5.09
N ALA A 35 -18.74 -15.54 -4.55
CA ALA A 35 -20.05 -15.44 -5.17
C ALA A 35 -20.11 -14.38 -6.26
N SER A 36 -18.96 -13.84 -6.70
CA SER A 36 -18.90 -12.92 -7.83
C SER A 36 -18.91 -13.74 -9.13
N THR A 37 -20.02 -13.71 -9.84
CA THR A 37 -20.17 -14.26 -11.19
C THR A 37 -19.58 -13.36 -12.28
N THR A 38 -19.06 -12.19 -11.91
CA THR A 38 -18.39 -11.26 -12.83
C THR A 38 -16.89 -11.53 -12.80
N ILE A 39 -16.37 -11.96 -13.95
CA ILE A 39 -14.93 -12.08 -14.16
C ILE A 39 -14.32 -10.68 -14.04
N ARG A 40 -13.20 -10.55 -13.30
CA ARG A 40 -12.44 -9.30 -13.16
C ARG A 40 -12.02 -8.78 -14.55
N ASP A 41 -12.19 -7.48 -14.79
CA ASP A 41 -11.57 -6.81 -15.92
C ASP A 41 -10.11 -6.51 -15.60
N ASN A 42 -9.20 -7.20 -16.30
CA ASN A 42 -7.75 -7.08 -16.13
C ASN A 42 -7.12 -6.05 -17.09
N THR A 43 -7.93 -5.17 -17.70
CA THR A 43 -7.43 -4.08 -18.53
C THR A 43 -6.81 -2.99 -17.65
N PRO A 44 -5.54 -2.61 -17.85
CA PRO A 44 -4.93 -1.54 -17.06
C PRO A 44 -5.64 -0.20 -17.29
N VAL A 45 -5.86 0.54 -16.20
CA VAL A 45 -6.36 1.91 -16.22
C VAL A 45 -5.44 2.78 -15.38
N CYS A 46 -4.68 3.66 -16.04
CA CYS A 46 -3.84 4.64 -15.36
C CYS A 46 -4.60 5.96 -15.29
N LEU A 47 -5.02 6.34 -14.10
CA LEU A 47 -5.63 7.66 -13.87
C LEU A 47 -4.57 8.75 -14.04
N VAL A 48 -4.97 9.87 -14.59
CA VAL A 48 -4.09 11.04 -14.82
C VAL A 48 -4.63 12.18 -13.99
N PRO A 49 -3.88 12.70 -13.00
CA PRO A 49 -4.30 13.88 -12.26
C PRO A 49 -4.25 15.12 -13.17
N GLU A 50 -5.26 15.98 -13.04
CA GLU A 50 -5.41 17.18 -13.87
C GLU A 50 -5.53 18.44 -13.01
N ALA A 51 -4.86 19.52 -13.43
CA ALA A 51 -5.05 20.86 -12.92
C ALA A 51 -6.10 21.57 -13.78
N SER A 52 -7.39 21.40 -13.43
CA SER A 52 -8.52 21.85 -14.26
C SER A 52 -8.74 23.36 -14.26
N GLY A 53 -8.11 24.11 -13.33
CA GLY A 53 -8.12 25.56 -13.28
C GLY A 53 -9.45 26.19 -12.83
N THR A 54 -10.39 25.42 -12.27
CA THR A 54 -11.71 25.93 -11.84
C THR A 54 -11.68 26.49 -10.42
N VAL A 55 -10.85 25.93 -9.55
CA VAL A 55 -10.62 26.42 -8.17
C VAL A 55 -9.12 26.51 -7.96
N VAL A 56 -8.58 27.71 -8.03
CA VAL A 56 -7.12 27.96 -7.95
C VAL A 56 -6.81 28.98 -6.86
N TYR A 57 -5.86 28.66 -6.01
CA TYR A 57 -5.23 29.55 -5.05
C TYR A 57 -3.78 29.75 -5.45
N GLY A 58 -3.18 30.86 -5.06
CA GLY A 58 -1.76 31.07 -5.37
C GLY A 58 -1.31 32.53 -5.35
N ASN A 59 -0.08 32.72 -5.80
CA ASN A 59 0.56 34.00 -6.01
C ASN A 59 1.50 33.92 -7.24
N GLU A 60 2.44 34.86 -7.41
CA GLU A 60 3.39 34.84 -8.54
C GLU A 60 4.34 33.62 -8.50
N LEU A 61 4.57 33.00 -7.32
CA LEU A 61 5.52 31.90 -7.13
C LEU A 61 4.84 30.53 -7.02
N VAL A 62 3.57 30.48 -6.61
CA VAL A 62 2.90 29.20 -6.31
C VAL A 62 1.50 29.19 -6.89
N SER A 63 1.15 28.08 -7.51
CA SER A 63 -0.22 27.77 -7.92
C SER A 63 -0.69 26.48 -7.24
N VAL A 64 -1.87 26.54 -6.62
CA VAL A 64 -2.55 25.40 -6.00
C VAL A 64 -3.90 25.23 -6.70
N ASP A 65 -4.02 24.19 -7.52
CA ASP A 65 -5.27 23.84 -8.17
C ASP A 65 -6.02 22.83 -7.30
N ALA A 66 -7.10 23.29 -6.69
CA ALA A 66 -7.99 22.52 -5.82
C ALA A 66 -9.28 22.07 -6.55
N SER A 67 -9.29 22.10 -7.88
CA SER A 67 -10.48 21.81 -8.68
C SER A 67 -10.96 20.38 -8.54
N ASN A 68 -10.04 19.44 -8.28
CA ASN A 68 -10.31 18.00 -8.25
C ASN A 68 -10.09 17.40 -6.86
N THR A 69 -10.20 18.20 -5.80
CA THR A 69 -10.02 17.70 -4.42
C THR A 69 -11.02 16.63 -4.04
N GLY A 70 -12.23 16.66 -4.59
CA GLY A 70 -13.23 15.59 -4.44
C GLY A 70 -12.77 14.22 -4.95
N GLU A 71 -11.81 14.19 -5.89
CA GLU A 71 -11.16 12.96 -6.38
C GLU A 71 -9.97 12.51 -5.51
N GLY A 72 -9.72 13.18 -4.39
CA GLY A 72 -8.69 12.79 -3.42
C GLY A 72 -7.30 13.29 -3.70
N TYR A 73 -7.12 14.34 -4.50
CA TYR A 73 -5.82 14.98 -4.74
C TYR A 73 -5.91 16.50 -4.92
N VAL A 74 -4.79 17.17 -4.70
CA VAL A 74 -4.56 18.57 -5.03
C VAL A 74 -3.34 18.69 -5.94
N MET A 75 -3.37 19.61 -6.90
CA MET A 75 -2.26 19.85 -7.82
C MET A 75 -1.52 21.13 -7.42
N ILE A 76 -0.18 21.05 -7.29
CA ILE A 76 0.62 22.21 -6.86
C ILE A 76 1.80 22.39 -7.80
N ALA A 77 2.05 23.64 -8.21
CA ALA A 77 3.20 24.03 -9.01
C ALA A 77 3.95 25.20 -8.35
N TYR A 78 5.28 25.16 -8.43
CA TYR A 78 6.14 26.25 -8.00
C TYR A 78 6.79 26.91 -9.23
N HIS A 79 6.66 28.25 -9.36
CA HIS A 79 7.10 29.02 -10.53
C HIS A 79 8.35 29.86 -10.27
N GLY A 80 8.93 29.78 -9.08
CA GLY A 80 10.16 30.46 -8.75
C GLY A 80 11.41 29.80 -9.32
N THR A 81 12.58 30.32 -8.92
CA THR A 81 13.87 29.81 -9.39
C THR A 81 14.69 29.13 -8.30
N ASN A 82 14.12 28.96 -7.10
CA ASN A 82 14.82 28.28 -6.03
C ASN A 82 14.79 26.77 -6.27
N GLU A 83 15.95 26.12 -6.22
CA GLU A 83 16.08 24.67 -6.45
C GLU A 83 15.69 23.83 -5.22
N LYS A 84 15.54 24.46 -4.06
CA LYS A 84 15.20 23.79 -2.79
C LYS A 84 13.91 24.37 -2.23
N VAL A 85 12.82 23.78 -2.62
CA VAL A 85 11.47 24.18 -2.19
C VAL A 85 10.79 23.02 -1.48
N LYS A 86 10.25 23.30 -0.30
CA LYS A 86 9.43 22.36 0.45
C LYS A 86 7.96 22.75 0.37
N MET A 87 7.11 21.77 0.20
CA MET A 87 5.67 21.90 0.39
C MET A 87 5.26 21.07 1.61
N GLN A 88 4.42 21.64 2.46
CA GLN A 88 3.80 20.96 3.58
C GLN A 88 2.29 20.91 3.36
N LEU A 89 1.74 19.73 3.54
CA LEU A 89 0.31 19.46 3.53
C LEU A 89 -0.08 18.90 4.90
N THR A 90 -0.83 19.67 5.68
CA THR A 90 -1.33 19.23 6.99
C THR A 90 -2.82 18.90 6.86
N GLY A 91 -3.17 17.66 7.13
CA GLY A 91 -4.56 17.17 7.04
C GLY A 91 -5.40 17.45 8.29
N PRO A 92 -6.69 17.10 8.27
CA PRO A 92 -7.62 17.26 9.40
C PRO A 92 -7.24 16.40 10.63
N ASP A 93 -6.39 15.40 10.47
CA ASP A 93 -5.79 14.61 11.55
C ASP A 93 -4.58 15.28 12.21
N TYR A 94 -4.23 16.50 11.77
CA TYR A 94 -3.06 17.28 12.20
C TYR A 94 -1.71 16.65 11.85
N MET A 95 -1.68 15.63 10.99
CA MET A 95 -0.44 15.07 10.46
C MET A 95 0.05 15.94 9.32
N THR A 96 1.34 16.31 9.37
CA THR A 96 1.99 17.12 8.33
C THR A 96 2.84 16.23 7.44
N TYR A 97 2.51 16.21 6.17
CA TYR A 97 3.30 15.61 5.09
C TYR A 97 4.23 16.66 4.51
N THR A 98 5.50 16.33 4.31
CA THR A 98 6.48 17.24 3.72
C THR A 98 7.02 16.65 2.43
N TYR A 99 6.91 17.42 1.36
CA TYR A 99 7.33 17.07 0.02
C TYR A 99 8.39 18.06 -0.49
N ASP A 100 9.19 17.64 -1.46
CA ASP A 100 9.99 18.53 -2.28
C ASP A 100 9.20 18.88 -3.55
N LEU A 101 9.23 20.13 -3.98
CA LEU A 101 8.65 20.55 -5.26
C LEU A 101 9.75 20.65 -6.32
N TYR A 102 9.51 20.03 -7.48
CA TYR A 102 10.47 19.92 -8.57
C TYR A 102 9.96 20.59 -9.84
N GLY A 103 10.51 21.75 -10.17
CA GLY A 103 10.21 22.42 -11.44
C GLY A 103 8.91 23.21 -11.46
N ASN A 104 8.47 23.56 -12.68
CA ASN A 104 7.33 24.47 -12.93
C ASN A 104 6.02 23.75 -13.25
N ASP A 105 6.06 22.43 -13.37
CA ASP A 105 4.88 21.64 -13.69
C ASP A 105 4.06 21.34 -12.45
N TYR A 106 2.77 21.13 -12.65
CA TYR A 106 1.90 20.69 -11.56
C TYR A 106 2.23 19.26 -11.15
N GLU A 107 2.39 19.07 -9.85
CA GLU A 107 2.52 17.75 -9.21
C GLU A 107 1.28 17.43 -8.39
N ALA A 108 0.89 16.15 -8.33
CA ALA A 108 -0.27 15.67 -7.58
C ALA A 108 0.11 15.24 -6.16
N PHE A 109 -0.65 15.71 -5.18
CA PHE A 109 -0.47 15.37 -3.77
C PHE A 109 -1.76 14.75 -3.23
N PRO A 110 -1.70 13.55 -2.63
CA PRO A 110 -2.88 12.82 -2.18
C PRO A 110 -3.49 13.45 -0.92
N LEU A 111 -4.82 13.49 -0.86
CA LEU A 111 -5.63 13.92 0.27
C LEU A 111 -6.11 12.66 1.02
N SER A 112 -5.19 11.98 1.67
CA SER A 112 -5.34 10.58 2.14
C SER A 112 -6.08 10.41 3.46
N VAL A 113 -6.46 11.52 4.14
CA VAL A 113 -7.08 11.46 5.49
C VAL A 113 -8.55 11.89 5.51
N GLY A 114 -9.19 12.03 4.33
CA GLY A 114 -10.64 12.28 4.21
C GLY A 114 -11.02 13.75 4.27
N ASP A 115 -12.28 14.02 4.64
CA ASP A 115 -12.88 15.35 4.66
C ASP A 115 -12.28 16.24 5.76
N GLY A 116 -12.29 17.55 5.51
CA GLY A 116 -11.95 18.57 6.48
C GLY A 116 -10.99 19.63 5.96
N THR A 117 -10.44 20.42 6.88
CA THR A 117 -9.52 21.50 6.55
C THR A 117 -8.12 20.96 6.31
N TYR A 118 -7.57 21.26 5.14
CA TYR A 118 -6.17 21.01 4.81
C TYR A 118 -5.40 22.32 4.76
N SER A 119 -4.26 22.39 5.45
CA SER A 119 -3.34 23.54 5.39
C SER A 119 -2.19 23.23 4.45
N ILE A 120 -2.01 24.07 3.43
CA ILE A 120 -0.94 23.97 2.42
C ILE A 120 0.05 25.10 2.66
N GLY A 121 1.32 24.77 2.89
CA GLY A 121 2.40 25.74 3.01
C GLY A 121 3.52 25.45 2.02
N VAL A 122 4.04 26.47 1.33
CA VAL A 122 5.21 26.35 0.45
C VAL A 122 6.33 27.25 0.97
N TYR A 123 7.54 26.69 1.00
CA TYR A 123 8.69 27.26 1.66
C TYR A 123 9.93 27.19 0.76
N GLU A 124 10.61 28.31 0.55
CA GLU A 124 11.90 28.37 -0.13
C GLU A 124 13.06 28.27 0.85
N ASN A 125 14.09 27.55 0.49
CA ASN A 125 15.34 27.55 1.24
C ASN A 125 16.03 28.91 1.12
N VAL A 126 16.39 29.49 2.26
CA VAL A 126 17.11 30.79 2.32
C VAL A 126 18.57 30.65 2.71
N ALA A 127 18.90 29.66 3.56
CA ALA A 127 20.28 29.32 3.92
C ALA A 127 20.29 27.97 4.69
N ASP A 128 21.23 27.12 4.43
CA ASP A 128 21.41 25.81 5.11
C ASP A 128 20.09 25.02 5.23
N SER A 129 19.57 24.86 6.45
CA SER A 129 18.28 24.22 6.75
C SER A 129 17.15 25.22 7.06
N GLN A 130 17.36 26.52 6.76
CA GLN A 130 16.37 27.56 7.02
C GLN A 130 15.50 27.78 5.79
N TYR A 131 14.19 27.85 6.01
CA TYR A 131 13.19 28.06 4.97
C TYR A 131 12.31 29.25 5.30
N ALA A 132 11.95 30.03 4.28
CA ALA A 132 10.99 31.13 4.38
C ALA A 132 9.67 30.73 3.71
N THR A 133 8.55 31.04 4.35
CA THR A 133 7.21 30.82 3.78
C THR A 133 7.00 31.76 2.60
N VAL A 134 6.68 31.21 1.44
CA VAL A 134 6.33 31.96 0.23
C VAL A 134 4.84 31.85 -0.12
N PHE A 135 4.15 30.84 0.41
CA PHE A 135 2.71 30.68 0.28
C PHE A 135 2.15 29.89 1.45
N ALA A 136 0.92 30.24 1.89
CA ALA A 136 0.16 29.47 2.87
C ALA A 136 -1.34 29.66 2.60
N GLN A 137 -2.10 28.55 2.63
CA GLN A 137 -3.55 28.53 2.39
C GLN A 137 -4.20 27.37 3.11
N ASP A 138 -5.31 27.65 3.81
CA ASP A 138 -6.22 26.61 4.32
C ASP A 138 -7.35 26.41 3.31
N ILE A 139 -7.69 25.15 3.05
CA ILE A 139 -8.72 24.76 2.10
C ILE A 139 -9.65 23.76 2.79
N GLU A 140 -10.95 24.02 2.77
CA GLU A 140 -11.97 23.06 3.22
C GLU A 140 -12.27 22.08 2.08
N ILE A 141 -12.14 20.80 2.35
CA ILE A 141 -12.21 19.73 1.36
C ILE A 141 -13.30 18.73 1.75
N GLU A 142 -14.12 18.36 0.76
CA GLU A 142 -15.06 17.26 0.79
C GLU A 142 -14.64 16.23 -0.26
N ILE A 143 -14.30 15.01 0.17
CA ILE A 143 -13.88 13.91 -0.69
C ILE A 143 -15.12 13.17 -1.19
N THR A 144 -15.32 13.17 -2.49
CA THR A 144 -16.44 12.44 -3.14
C THR A 144 -16.02 11.05 -3.61
N ASN A 145 -14.74 10.88 -3.93
CA ASN A 145 -14.12 9.60 -4.29
C ASN A 145 -13.14 9.16 -3.20
N ALA A 146 -13.64 8.38 -2.23
CA ALA A 146 -12.83 7.93 -1.09
C ALA A 146 -11.61 7.06 -1.47
N MET A 147 -11.59 6.50 -2.68
CA MET A 147 -10.48 5.66 -3.18
C MET A 147 -9.51 6.42 -4.07
N GLY A 148 -9.85 7.64 -4.51
CA GLY A 148 -9.06 8.40 -5.48
C GLY A 148 -7.63 8.65 -5.04
N ALA A 149 -7.40 9.10 -3.80
CA ALA A 149 -6.05 9.30 -3.25
C ALA A 149 -5.14 8.07 -3.37
N PHE A 150 -5.73 6.87 -3.46
CA PHE A 150 -5.06 5.57 -3.50
C PHE A 150 -5.14 4.88 -4.88
N LEU A 151 -5.60 5.61 -5.90
CA LEU A 151 -5.66 5.17 -7.30
C LEU A 151 -4.84 6.08 -8.22
N TYR A 152 -4.83 7.39 -7.95
CA TYR A 152 -4.02 8.34 -8.72
C TYR A 152 -2.53 8.17 -8.43
N PRO A 153 -1.66 8.39 -9.44
CA PRO A 153 -0.21 8.51 -9.21
C PRO A 153 0.10 9.77 -8.39
N ASN A 154 1.18 9.70 -7.63
CA ASN A 154 1.74 10.81 -6.86
C ASN A 154 3.26 10.70 -6.82
N GLN A 155 3.98 11.57 -6.09
CA GLN A 155 5.45 11.56 -6.04
C GLN A 155 6.04 10.20 -5.65
N TYR A 156 5.44 9.49 -4.67
CA TYR A 156 5.97 8.22 -4.17
C TYR A 156 5.49 7.00 -4.95
N VAL A 157 4.34 7.11 -5.61
CA VAL A 157 3.73 6.06 -6.44
C VAL A 157 3.54 6.63 -7.83
N ASN A 158 4.67 6.83 -8.54
CA ASN A 158 4.68 7.52 -9.81
C ASN A 158 4.66 6.52 -10.98
N PHE A 159 3.56 6.48 -11.71
CA PHE A 159 3.37 5.62 -12.87
C PHE A 159 2.44 6.28 -13.89
N ASN A 160 2.51 5.80 -15.11
CA ASN A 160 1.61 6.18 -16.20
C ASN A 160 1.43 5.00 -17.16
N SER A 161 0.61 5.17 -18.21
CA SER A 161 0.30 4.09 -19.15
C SER A 161 1.49 3.56 -19.96
N SER A 162 2.63 4.23 -19.95
CA SER A 162 3.87 3.79 -20.60
C SER A 162 4.89 3.18 -19.63
N SER A 163 4.60 3.19 -18.33
CA SER A 163 5.47 2.61 -17.31
C SER A 163 5.59 1.10 -17.44
N ARG A 164 6.81 0.58 -17.28
CA ARG A 164 7.10 -0.87 -17.36
C ARG A 164 6.36 -1.67 -16.31
N VAL A 165 6.20 -1.12 -15.12
CA VAL A 165 5.44 -1.73 -14.02
C VAL A 165 3.98 -1.98 -14.41
N VAL A 166 3.38 -1.13 -15.26
CA VAL A 166 2.01 -1.26 -15.74
C VAL A 166 1.89 -2.38 -16.78
N GLU A 167 2.84 -2.47 -17.70
CA GLU A 167 2.87 -3.55 -18.70
C GLU A 167 3.05 -4.91 -18.02
N GLU A 168 3.96 -5.03 -17.08
CA GLU A 168 4.17 -6.28 -16.33
C GLU A 168 2.96 -6.63 -15.48
N ALA A 169 2.37 -5.67 -14.75
CA ALA A 169 1.16 -5.90 -13.98
C ALA A 169 0.03 -6.49 -14.85
N LYS A 170 -0.18 -5.96 -16.05
CA LYS A 170 -1.14 -6.49 -17.03
C LYS A 170 -0.89 -7.97 -17.38
N ILE A 171 0.38 -8.35 -17.56
CA ILE A 171 0.76 -9.73 -17.88
C ILE A 171 0.51 -10.63 -16.67
N LEU A 172 0.95 -10.20 -15.49
CA LEU A 172 0.85 -10.98 -14.26
C LEU A 172 -0.60 -11.25 -13.87
N VAL A 173 -1.47 -10.25 -13.95
CA VAL A 173 -2.86 -10.39 -13.51
C VAL A 173 -3.78 -10.94 -14.59
N ALA A 174 -3.29 -11.15 -15.83
CA ALA A 174 -4.13 -11.65 -16.92
C ALA A 174 -4.95 -12.91 -16.57
N PRO A 175 -4.45 -13.88 -15.78
CA PRO A 175 -5.23 -15.04 -15.35
C PRO A 175 -6.10 -14.80 -14.11
N ALA A 176 -6.04 -13.64 -13.47
CA ALA A 176 -6.76 -13.37 -12.21
C ALA A 176 -8.27 -13.30 -12.44
N HIS A 177 -9.05 -13.97 -11.59
CA HIS A 177 -10.52 -13.97 -11.65
C HIS A 177 -11.10 -12.91 -10.71
N ASP A 178 -10.34 -12.49 -9.68
CA ASP A 178 -10.73 -11.47 -8.70
C ASP A 178 -9.52 -10.63 -8.25
N ASP A 179 -9.77 -9.61 -7.41
CA ASP A 179 -8.74 -8.70 -6.92
C ASP A 179 -7.73 -9.40 -6.01
N LEU A 180 -8.16 -10.41 -5.25
CA LEU A 180 -7.29 -11.15 -4.35
C LEU A 180 -6.26 -11.97 -5.12
N GLU A 181 -6.68 -12.63 -6.20
CA GLU A 181 -5.76 -13.33 -7.11
C GLU A 181 -4.79 -12.36 -7.77
N ALA A 182 -5.27 -11.18 -8.21
CA ALA A 182 -4.42 -10.15 -8.80
C ALA A 182 -3.36 -9.65 -7.81
N ILE A 183 -3.74 -9.37 -6.57
CA ILE A 183 -2.83 -8.98 -5.48
C ILE A 183 -1.79 -10.08 -5.24
N ASN A 184 -2.23 -11.34 -5.19
CA ASN A 184 -1.33 -12.49 -4.97
C ASN A 184 -0.31 -12.66 -6.09
N TYR A 185 -0.70 -12.47 -7.35
CA TYR A 185 0.24 -12.54 -8.48
C TYR A 185 1.30 -11.44 -8.41
N VAL A 186 0.90 -10.21 -8.15
CA VAL A 186 1.84 -9.08 -8.01
C VAL A 186 2.78 -9.31 -6.81
N TYR A 187 2.23 -9.72 -5.67
CA TYR A 187 3.00 -10.03 -4.48
C TYR A 187 4.07 -11.10 -4.73
N ASN A 188 3.66 -12.27 -5.25
CA ASN A 188 4.60 -13.37 -5.49
C ASN A 188 5.70 -12.96 -6.47
N TYR A 189 5.35 -12.20 -7.52
CA TYR A 189 6.33 -11.70 -8.45
C TYR A 189 7.42 -10.85 -7.79
N ILE A 190 7.02 -9.92 -6.90
CA ILE A 190 7.97 -9.07 -6.17
C ILE A 190 8.85 -9.92 -5.24
N VAL A 191 8.25 -10.81 -4.46
CA VAL A 191 8.98 -11.66 -3.51
C VAL A 191 9.98 -12.59 -4.21
N GLU A 192 9.63 -13.13 -5.37
CA GLU A 192 10.47 -14.08 -6.11
C GLU A 192 11.58 -13.40 -6.93
N ASN A 193 11.39 -12.15 -7.34
CA ASN A 193 12.28 -11.50 -8.30
C ASN A 193 13.10 -10.35 -7.74
N PHE A 194 12.72 -9.76 -6.59
CA PHE A 194 13.40 -8.58 -6.05
C PHE A 194 14.37 -8.94 -4.93
N THR A 195 15.46 -8.21 -4.85
CA THR A 195 16.49 -8.36 -3.82
C THR A 195 16.61 -7.09 -2.98
N TYR A 196 16.72 -7.24 -1.67
CA TYR A 196 16.82 -6.09 -0.76
C TYR A 196 18.21 -5.44 -0.82
N ASP A 197 18.23 -4.12 -0.93
CA ASP A 197 19.45 -3.30 -0.96
C ASP A 197 19.79 -2.79 0.45
N TYR A 198 20.60 -3.54 1.17
CA TYR A 198 21.05 -3.18 2.52
C TYR A 198 21.91 -1.93 2.54
N ASP A 199 22.77 -1.74 1.53
CA ASP A 199 23.66 -0.58 1.43
C ASP A 199 22.83 0.71 1.21
N LYS A 200 21.82 0.66 0.34
CA LYS A 200 20.88 1.77 0.14
C LYS A 200 20.08 2.04 1.42
N ALA A 201 19.60 1.00 2.11
CA ALA A 201 18.81 1.15 3.33
C ALA A 201 19.57 1.88 4.45
N GLU A 202 20.89 1.66 4.55
CA GLU A 202 21.75 2.34 5.54
C GLU A 202 22.11 3.77 5.14
N ASN A 203 22.09 4.11 3.85
CA ASN A 203 22.65 5.37 3.33
C ASN A 203 21.62 6.29 2.65
N VAL A 204 20.35 5.83 2.47
CA VAL A 204 19.31 6.63 1.82
C VAL A 204 19.08 7.95 2.55
N GLN A 205 19.02 9.03 1.77
CA GLN A 205 18.85 10.37 2.33
C GLN A 205 17.37 10.70 2.52
N SER A 206 17.07 11.60 3.46
CA SER A 206 15.74 12.16 3.60
C SER A 206 15.30 12.87 2.31
N GLY A 207 14.05 12.68 1.92
CA GLY A 207 13.51 13.21 0.67
C GLY A 207 13.73 12.29 -0.53
N TYR A 208 14.23 11.08 -0.32
CA TYR A 208 14.31 10.08 -1.39
C TYR A 208 12.93 9.75 -1.96
N ILE A 209 12.80 9.79 -3.28
CA ILE A 209 11.60 9.42 -4.03
C ILE A 209 11.93 8.22 -4.92
N PRO A 210 11.14 7.14 -4.87
CA PRO A 210 11.35 5.97 -5.70
C PRO A 210 11.13 6.26 -7.19
N ASP A 211 12.05 5.87 -8.05
CA ASP A 211 11.80 5.73 -9.49
C ASP A 211 11.32 4.29 -9.74
N VAL A 212 10.00 4.12 -9.92
CA VAL A 212 9.39 2.80 -9.99
C VAL A 212 9.83 2.01 -11.21
N ASP A 213 10.10 2.67 -12.35
CA ASP A 213 10.54 1.98 -13.56
C ASP A 213 12.02 1.59 -13.49
N GLU A 214 12.89 2.42 -12.88
CA GLU A 214 14.29 2.06 -12.62
C GLU A 214 14.37 0.89 -11.64
N ILE A 215 13.66 0.97 -10.50
CA ILE A 215 13.64 -0.08 -9.48
C ILE A 215 13.10 -1.39 -10.07
N PHE A 216 12.07 -1.31 -10.90
CA PHE A 216 11.51 -2.47 -11.59
C PHE A 216 12.52 -3.11 -12.55
N GLU A 217 13.33 -2.33 -13.24
CA GLU A 217 14.37 -2.81 -14.16
C GLU A 217 15.50 -3.54 -13.40
N ILE A 218 16.03 -2.90 -12.36
CA ILE A 218 17.17 -3.45 -11.59
C ILE A 218 16.75 -4.52 -10.58
N LYS A 219 15.47 -4.59 -10.22
CA LYS A 219 14.88 -5.54 -9.25
C LYS A 219 15.62 -5.57 -7.91
N THR A 220 16.08 -4.40 -7.49
CA THR A 220 16.82 -4.21 -6.25
C THR A 220 16.38 -2.89 -5.60
N GLY A 221 16.07 -2.91 -4.30
CA GLY A 221 15.63 -1.72 -3.60
C GLY A 221 15.40 -1.93 -2.12
N ILE A 222 14.93 -0.88 -1.45
CA ILE A 222 14.54 -0.88 -0.04
C ILE A 222 13.02 -1.06 0.12
N CYS A 223 12.52 -1.10 1.35
CA CYS A 223 11.09 -1.27 1.64
C CYS A 223 10.20 -0.24 0.92
N LEU A 224 10.63 1.01 0.85
CA LEU A 224 9.90 2.07 0.14
C LEU A 224 9.82 1.81 -1.37
N ASP A 225 10.88 1.29 -1.96
CA ASP A 225 10.94 0.92 -3.38
C ASP A 225 9.97 -0.21 -3.70
N TYR A 226 9.96 -1.26 -2.87
CA TYR A 226 9.04 -2.38 -3.04
C TYR A 226 7.58 -1.95 -2.92
N ALA A 227 7.28 -1.13 -1.91
CA ALA A 227 5.94 -0.60 -1.70
C ALA A 227 5.48 0.28 -2.88
N ALA A 228 6.38 1.13 -3.41
CA ALA A 228 6.08 1.99 -4.56
C ALA A 228 5.81 1.19 -5.85
N VAL A 229 6.64 0.19 -6.16
CA VAL A 229 6.45 -0.70 -7.32
C VAL A 229 5.13 -1.46 -7.20
N MET A 230 4.86 -2.10 -6.06
CA MET A 230 3.62 -2.85 -5.85
C MET A 230 2.38 -1.94 -5.92
N ALA A 231 2.42 -0.78 -5.27
CA ALA A 231 1.31 0.17 -5.32
C ALA A 231 1.04 0.64 -6.76
N SER A 232 2.10 0.93 -7.54
CA SER A 232 1.97 1.31 -8.95
C SER A 232 1.34 0.21 -9.80
N MET A 233 1.79 -1.04 -9.62
CA MET A 233 1.22 -2.20 -10.29
C MET A 233 -0.27 -2.38 -9.97
N LEU A 234 -0.64 -2.34 -8.69
CA LEU A 234 -2.00 -2.57 -8.23
C LEU A 234 -2.95 -1.41 -8.59
N ARG A 235 -2.50 -0.14 -8.43
CA ARG A 235 -3.30 1.02 -8.84
C ARG A 235 -3.59 1.01 -10.35
N SER A 236 -2.63 0.60 -11.17
CA SER A 236 -2.84 0.44 -12.62
C SER A 236 -3.89 -0.62 -12.96
N GLN A 237 -4.17 -1.52 -12.03
CA GLN A 237 -5.20 -2.56 -12.12
C GLN A 237 -6.50 -2.18 -11.38
N GLN A 238 -6.67 -0.89 -11.07
CA GLN A 238 -7.81 -0.33 -10.34
C GLN A 238 -8.03 -0.93 -8.93
N ILE A 239 -6.98 -1.44 -8.31
CA ILE A 239 -7.00 -1.89 -6.93
C ILE A 239 -6.47 -0.74 -6.06
N PRO A 240 -7.34 -0.06 -5.27
CA PRO A 240 -6.91 1.04 -4.42
C PRO A 240 -5.84 0.56 -3.44
N THR A 241 -4.69 1.22 -3.46
CA THR A 241 -3.52 0.76 -2.69
C THR A 241 -2.84 1.96 -2.02
N LYS A 242 -2.76 1.91 -0.70
CA LYS A 242 -1.95 2.84 0.11
C LYS A 242 -0.50 2.39 0.08
N LEU A 243 0.41 3.33 -0.11
CA LEU A 243 1.79 3.20 0.33
C LEU A 243 1.85 3.78 1.74
N GLU A 244 2.14 2.96 2.72
CA GLU A 244 2.17 3.35 4.13
C GLU A 244 3.61 3.41 4.62
N VAL A 245 3.92 4.44 5.42
CA VAL A 245 5.22 4.62 6.06
C VAL A 245 5.00 4.81 7.56
N GLY A 246 5.78 4.13 8.36
CA GLY A 246 5.64 4.19 9.82
C GLY A 246 6.60 3.25 10.53
N TYR A 247 6.13 2.58 11.57
CA TYR A 247 6.94 1.66 12.34
C TYR A 247 6.38 0.24 12.26
N ALA A 248 7.27 -0.71 11.98
CA ALA A 248 7.04 -2.13 12.12
C ALA A 248 7.84 -2.61 13.34
N GLY A 249 7.20 -2.69 14.51
CA GLY A 249 7.90 -2.78 15.78
C GLY A 249 8.76 -1.53 16.07
N GLU A 250 10.06 -1.68 16.17
CA GLU A 250 11.01 -0.55 16.37
C GLU A 250 11.60 -0.02 15.05
N ALA A 251 11.43 -0.73 13.94
CA ALA A 251 12.01 -0.36 12.65
C ALA A 251 11.12 0.63 11.91
N TYR A 252 11.71 1.74 11.43
CA TYR A 252 11.04 2.63 10.49
C TYR A 252 10.96 1.94 9.13
N HIS A 253 9.75 1.82 8.59
CA HIS A 253 9.47 0.90 7.50
C HIS A 253 8.38 1.43 6.56
N ALA A 254 8.31 0.87 5.35
CA ALA A 254 7.24 1.13 4.39
C ALA A 254 6.61 -0.18 3.94
N TRP A 255 5.29 -0.16 3.75
CA TRP A 255 4.48 -1.30 3.29
C TRP A 255 3.28 -0.81 2.48
N ILE A 256 2.42 -1.72 2.04
CA ILE A 256 1.16 -1.36 1.39
C ILE A 256 -0.04 -1.94 2.12
N SER A 257 -1.17 -1.26 1.98
CA SER A 257 -2.51 -1.79 2.26
C SER A 257 -3.37 -1.67 1.01
N THR A 258 -4.18 -2.70 0.72
CA THR A 258 -5.02 -2.75 -0.46
C THR A 258 -6.50 -2.80 -0.10
N TYR A 259 -7.35 -2.19 -0.92
CA TYR A 259 -8.80 -2.27 -0.74
C TYR A 259 -9.39 -3.30 -1.71
N VAL A 260 -10.15 -4.23 -1.15
CA VAL A 260 -10.89 -5.24 -1.92
C VAL A 260 -12.37 -5.06 -1.66
N ASN A 261 -13.17 -5.00 -2.73
CA ASN A 261 -14.61 -4.91 -2.60
C ASN A 261 -15.15 -6.07 -1.75
N ASP A 262 -16.17 -5.81 -0.93
CA ASP A 262 -16.80 -6.75 -0.01
C ASP A 262 -15.94 -7.19 1.21
N ILE A 263 -14.64 -6.85 1.23
CA ILE A 263 -13.71 -7.15 2.34
C ILE A 263 -13.32 -5.86 3.08
N GLY A 264 -13.05 -4.78 2.34
CA GLY A 264 -12.52 -3.53 2.88
C GLY A 264 -11.00 -3.45 2.76
N TRP A 265 -10.39 -2.59 3.58
CA TRP A 265 -8.93 -2.44 3.64
C TRP A 265 -8.29 -3.66 4.27
N ILE A 266 -7.35 -4.22 3.55
CA ILE A 266 -6.50 -5.31 4.00
C ILE A 266 -5.14 -4.71 4.29
N ASN A 267 -4.84 -4.59 5.59
CA ASN A 267 -3.63 -3.93 6.07
C ASN A 267 -2.42 -4.85 5.96
N GLY A 268 -1.33 -4.31 5.44
CA GLY A 268 -0.14 -5.09 5.15
C GLY A 268 -0.34 -6.00 3.95
N ILE A 269 0.75 -6.65 3.51
CA ILE A 269 0.68 -7.52 2.36
C ILE A 269 0.21 -8.89 2.76
N ILE A 270 -0.73 -9.41 1.99
CA ILE A 270 -1.41 -10.66 2.22
C ILE A 270 -0.78 -11.73 1.35
N GLN A 271 -0.37 -12.81 1.97
CA GLN A 271 -0.16 -14.06 1.28
C GLN A 271 -1.38 -14.96 1.47
N PHE A 272 -1.91 -15.47 0.38
CA PHE A 272 -2.93 -16.51 0.37
C PHE A 272 -2.27 -17.86 0.08
N ASP A 273 -2.32 -18.78 1.03
CA ASP A 273 -1.76 -20.13 0.90
C ASP A 273 -2.73 -21.15 0.26
N GLY A 274 -3.84 -20.65 -0.32
CA GLY A 274 -4.94 -21.46 -0.85
C GLY A 274 -6.06 -21.74 0.16
N VAL A 275 -5.85 -21.41 1.43
CA VAL A 275 -6.81 -21.65 2.54
C VAL A 275 -6.87 -20.49 3.51
N ASN A 276 -5.73 -19.85 3.80
CA ASN A 276 -5.63 -18.79 4.81
C ASN A 276 -4.89 -17.57 4.24
N TRP A 277 -5.31 -16.41 4.70
CA TRP A 277 -4.62 -15.15 4.49
C TRP A 277 -3.59 -14.94 5.59
N SER A 278 -2.36 -14.61 5.23
CA SER A 278 -1.34 -14.14 6.16
C SER A 278 -0.85 -12.77 5.77
N LEU A 279 -0.70 -11.91 6.76
CA LEU A 279 -0.11 -10.60 6.59
C LEU A 279 1.38 -10.76 6.32
N MET A 280 1.90 -10.25 5.22
CA MET A 280 3.31 -10.29 4.90
C MET A 280 3.78 -8.99 4.26
N ASP A 281 4.86 -8.45 4.79
CA ASP A 281 5.59 -7.36 4.16
C ASP A 281 6.53 -7.94 3.09
N PRO A 282 6.51 -7.47 1.83
CA PRO A 282 7.33 -8.03 0.76
C PRO A 282 8.81 -7.94 1.05
N THR A 283 9.25 -6.87 1.73
CA THR A 283 10.66 -6.70 2.09
C THR A 283 11.15 -7.82 2.99
N PHE A 284 10.35 -8.17 4.00
CA PHE A 284 10.66 -9.28 4.89
C PHE A 284 10.49 -10.63 4.18
N ALA A 285 9.48 -10.78 3.32
CA ALA A 285 9.26 -12.01 2.57
C ALA A 285 10.43 -12.32 1.63
N ALA A 286 10.97 -11.33 0.93
CA ALA A 286 12.10 -11.51 0.02
C ALA A 286 13.42 -11.89 0.73
N ASN A 287 13.61 -11.47 1.99
CA ASN A 287 14.90 -11.57 2.69
C ASN A 287 14.90 -12.47 3.94
N ALA A 288 13.76 -12.89 4.43
CA ALA A 288 13.63 -13.75 5.61
C ALA A 288 13.10 -15.14 5.24
N GLY A 289 13.66 -16.18 5.86
CA GLY A 289 13.06 -17.52 5.74
C GLY A 289 11.64 -17.56 6.36
N LEU A 290 10.73 -18.33 5.76
CA LEU A 290 9.31 -18.45 6.14
C LEU A 290 9.03 -18.57 7.65
N LYS A 291 9.97 -19.14 8.41
CA LYS A 291 9.83 -19.35 9.85
C LYS A 291 10.07 -18.07 10.66
N GLN A 292 10.95 -17.21 10.20
CA GLN A 292 11.23 -15.89 10.81
C GLN A 292 10.12 -14.89 10.46
N LEU A 293 9.58 -14.98 9.26
CA LEU A 293 8.44 -14.20 8.83
C LEU A 293 7.23 -14.35 9.75
N LYS A 294 6.80 -15.58 10.02
CA LYS A 294 5.64 -15.88 10.86
C LYS A 294 5.75 -15.36 12.29
N SER A 295 6.97 -15.20 12.81
CA SER A 295 7.20 -14.66 14.15
C SER A 295 7.26 -13.14 14.20
N PHE A 296 7.54 -12.48 13.09
CA PHE A 296 7.70 -11.03 13.01
C PHE A 296 6.40 -10.32 12.61
N ILE A 297 5.68 -10.83 11.62
CA ILE A 297 4.50 -10.16 11.06
C ILE A 297 3.26 -10.33 11.95
N GLY A 298 3.11 -11.48 12.61
CA GLY A 298 2.00 -11.74 13.53
C GLY A 298 0.64 -11.43 12.91
N ASP A 299 -0.17 -10.69 13.64
CA ASP A 299 -1.52 -10.23 13.27
C ASP A 299 -1.54 -8.77 12.75
N GLY A 300 -0.38 -8.18 12.42
CA GLY A 300 -0.26 -6.78 12.01
C GLY A 300 -0.32 -5.77 13.16
N SER A 301 -0.47 -6.20 14.40
CA SER A 301 -0.56 -5.31 15.56
C SER A 301 0.73 -4.52 15.86
N ASN A 302 1.84 -4.93 15.26
CA ASN A 302 3.14 -4.26 15.39
C ASN A 302 3.34 -3.12 14.38
N TYR A 303 2.40 -2.87 13.46
CA TYR A 303 2.50 -1.82 12.45
C TYR A 303 1.78 -0.56 12.95
N VAL A 304 2.51 0.54 12.97
CA VAL A 304 1.99 1.87 13.34
C VAL A 304 2.22 2.81 12.17
N THR A 305 1.19 3.03 11.38
CA THR A 305 1.21 3.95 10.23
C THR A 305 1.38 5.40 10.70
N LYS A 306 2.26 6.14 10.04
CA LYS A 306 2.40 7.60 10.20
C LYS A 306 1.93 8.34 8.96
N TYR A 307 2.26 7.84 7.77
CA TYR A 307 1.96 8.49 6.49
C TYR A 307 1.30 7.51 5.54
N ASN A 308 0.33 8.02 4.75
CA ASN A 308 -0.35 7.31 3.70
C ASN A 308 -0.20 8.09 2.39
N TYR A 309 0.34 7.46 1.37
CA TYR A 309 0.56 8.04 0.04
C TYR A 309 -0.22 7.32 -1.04
#